data_36e554670a5890bbdb1f91bd3c8af860
#
_entry.id   36e554670a5890bbdb1f91bd3c8af860
#
_cell.length_a   1.000
_cell.length_b   1.000
_cell.length_c   1.000
_cell.angle_alpha   90.00
_cell.angle_beta   90.00
_cell.angle_gamma   90.00
#
_symmetry.space_group_name_H-M   'P 1'
#
loop_
_entity.id
_entity.type
_entity.pdbx_description
1 polymer ?
#
loop_
_entity_poly.entity_id
_entity_poly.type
_entity_poly.pdbx_seq_one_letter_code
_entity_poly.pdbx_strand_id
1 'polypeptide(L)'
;MQVIHDKVTAPRQSPRVSRPRLLGMLGDGLDCCTSTVITGRAGTGKTMLAKDFARGCGRRAPWYTVGASDGELRIFFRYLVESVRRQRPGFGREALASLAASTEPDEASTLAEAFLYELQECGGEPLLLVIDDLHLIYDAEWVVPFFRRVLPLLPPEAHMLVIGRSLPPTPVWRMRSKQTLCLVDEAALAFTPQEASELFASYGLGGREARAALEQTQGRAAALDAWARRAGGAAPGGAHAQAHAPA
;
A
#
# COMPACT_ATOMS: atom_id res chain seq x y z
N MET A 1 22.57 10.80 -7.83
CA MET A 1 21.60 9.82 -8.37
C MET A 1 20.32 10.57 -8.65
N GLN A 2 19.77 10.42 -9.86
CA GLN A 2 18.49 11.02 -10.23
C GLN A 2 17.36 10.16 -9.69
N VAL A 3 16.40 10.77 -8.99
CA VAL A 3 15.25 10.06 -8.42
C VAL A 3 14.27 9.71 -9.54
N ILE A 4 13.87 8.43 -9.62
CA ILE A 4 12.82 7.98 -10.55
C ILE A 4 11.47 8.41 -9.97
N HIS A 5 10.80 9.35 -10.64
CA HIS A 5 9.56 9.98 -10.21
C HIS A 5 8.43 8.97 -9.92
N ASP A 6 8.30 7.96 -10.76
CA ASP A 6 7.23 6.96 -10.63
C ASP A 6 7.36 6.10 -9.35
N LYS A 7 8.58 5.94 -8.83
CA LYS A 7 8.80 5.22 -7.57
C LYS A 7 8.27 5.97 -6.34
N VAL A 8 8.24 7.30 -6.38
CA VAL A 8 7.82 8.16 -5.27
C VAL A 8 6.46 8.82 -5.52
N THR A 9 5.62 8.15 -6.30
CA THR A 9 4.28 8.60 -6.65
C THR A 9 3.30 7.43 -6.55
N ALA A 10 2.13 7.66 -5.95
CA ALA A 10 1.08 6.65 -5.89
C ALA A 10 0.66 6.22 -7.31
N PRO A 11 0.33 4.93 -7.54
CA PRO A 11 -0.12 4.44 -8.84
C PRO A 11 -1.31 5.23 -9.38
N ARG A 12 -1.36 5.48 -10.70
CA ARG A 12 -2.43 6.27 -11.33
C ARG A 12 -3.79 5.57 -11.28
N GLN A 13 -3.81 4.25 -11.39
CA GLN A 13 -5.04 3.46 -11.38
C GLN A 13 -5.80 3.60 -10.06
N SER A 14 -7.12 3.67 -10.13
CA SER A 14 -8.02 3.70 -8.96
C SER A 14 -8.77 2.36 -8.86
N PRO A 15 -9.11 1.90 -7.65
CA PRO A 15 -9.95 0.73 -7.49
C PRO A 15 -11.33 0.99 -8.12
N ARG A 16 -11.93 -0.03 -8.74
CA ARG A 16 -13.29 0.05 -9.28
C ARG A 16 -14.36 0.02 -8.20
N VAL A 17 -14.05 -0.71 -7.13
CA VAL A 17 -14.94 -0.87 -5.98
C VAL A 17 -14.15 -0.56 -4.74
N SER A 18 -14.70 0.30 -3.92
CA SER A 18 -14.18 0.54 -2.57
C SER A 18 -14.59 -0.62 -1.65
N ARG A 19 -13.78 -0.87 -0.64
CA ARG A 19 -13.97 -2.01 0.28
C ARG A 19 -14.09 -1.48 1.72
N PRO A 20 -15.27 -0.97 2.13
CA PRO A 20 -15.46 -0.30 3.43
C PRO A 20 -14.99 -1.12 4.62
N ARG A 21 -15.20 -2.43 4.58
CA ARG A 21 -14.72 -3.37 5.61
C ARG A 21 -13.21 -3.28 5.83
N LEU A 22 -12.44 -3.26 4.75
CA LEU A 22 -10.97 -3.17 4.83
C LEU A 22 -10.50 -1.76 5.15
N LEU A 23 -11.19 -0.75 4.63
CA LEU A 23 -10.91 0.65 4.98
C LEU A 23 -11.16 0.90 6.46
N GLY A 24 -12.20 0.31 7.05
CA GLY A 24 -12.44 0.33 8.49
C GLY A 24 -11.29 -0.30 9.28
N MET A 25 -10.83 -1.52 8.89
CA MET A 25 -9.68 -2.17 9.54
C MET A 25 -8.40 -1.32 9.47
N LEU A 26 -8.16 -0.64 8.34
CA LEU A 26 -7.01 0.27 8.19
C LEU A 26 -7.19 1.54 9.04
N GLY A 27 -8.41 2.05 9.16
CA GLY A 27 -8.75 3.18 10.02
C GLY A 27 -8.50 2.86 11.50
N ASP A 28 -9.02 1.73 11.97
CA ASP A 28 -8.77 1.25 13.34
C ASP A 28 -7.26 1.09 13.61
N GLY A 29 -6.52 0.55 12.62
CA GLY A 29 -5.07 0.43 12.69
C GLY A 29 -4.35 1.79 12.75
N LEU A 30 -4.85 2.78 12.02
CA LEU A 30 -4.32 4.14 12.01
C LEU A 30 -4.49 4.84 13.36
N ASP A 31 -5.59 4.56 14.07
CA ASP A 31 -5.93 5.18 15.36
C ASP A 31 -5.24 4.50 16.55
N CYS A 32 -4.99 3.18 16.45
CA CYS A 32 -4.50 2.39 17.57
C CYS A 32 -3.03 1.97 17.48
N CYS A 33 -2.42 2.01 16.30
CA CYS A 33 -1.09 1.48 16.03
C CYS A 33 -0.18 2.54 15.41
N THR A 34 1.14 2.35 15.51
CA THR A 34 2.12 3.18 14.79
C THR A 34 2.30 2.75 13.34
N SER A 35 1.99 1.50 13.03
CA SER A 35 2.19 0.94 11.70
C SER A 35 1.14 -0.11 11.32
N THR A 36 0.93 -0.27 10.02
CA THR A 36 0.07 -1.31 9.44
C THR A 36 0.85 -2.10 8.38
N VAL A 37 0.69 -3.41 8.36
CA VAL A 37 1.24 -4.28 7.32
C VAL A 37 0.10 -4.93 6.54
N ILE A 38 0.13 -4.82 5.21
CA ILE A 38 -0.77 -5.54 4.30
C ILE A 38 0.03 -6.63 3.59
N THR A 39 -0.34 -7.89 3.79
CA THR A 39 0.35 -9.01 3.15
C THR A 39 -0.58 -9.89 2.33
N GLY A 40 -0.04 -10.54 1.30
CA GLY A 40 -0.75 -11.49 0.46
C GLY A 40 -0.12 -11.62 -0.92
N ARG A 41 -0.41 -12.71 -1.62
CA ARG A 41 0.11 -13.01 -2.95
C ARG A 41 -0.16 -11.88 -3.95
N ALA A 42 0.50 -11.95 -5.11
CA ALA A 42 0.25 -11.02 -6.21
C ALA A 42 -1.23 -11.09 -6.65
N GLY A 43 -1.82 -9.94 -6.97
CA GLY A 43 -3.19 -9.84 -7.45
C GLY A 43 -4.29 -9.94 -6.37
N THR A 44 -3.95 -9.83 -5.07
CA THR A 44 -4.94 -9.76 -3.98
C THR A 44 -5.51 -8.35 -3.75
N GLY A 45 -5.00 -7.34 -4.45
CA GLY A 45 -5.53 -5.97 -4.41
C GLY A 45 -4.90 -5.06 -3.35
N LYS A 46 -3.77 -5.42 -2.75
CA LYS A 46 -3.07 -4.66 -1.69
C LYS A 46 -2.81 -3.20 -2.03
N THR A 47 -2.13 -2.97 -3.16
CA THR A 47 -1.78 -1.62 -3.64
C THR A 47 -3.01 -0.77 -3.90
N MET A 48 -4.07 -1.36 -4.47
CA MET A 48 -5.34 -0.67 -4.71
C MET A 48 -6.06 -0.31 -3.41
N LEU A 49 -6.05 -1.21 -2.43
CA LEU A 49 -6.60 -0.96 -1.09
C LEU A 49 -5.86 0.18 -0.39
N ALA A 50 -4.53 0.13 -0.38
CA ALA A 50 -3.70 1.18 0.22
C ALA A 50 -3.93 2.54 -0.44
N LYS A 51 -4.09 2.57 -1.76
CA LYS A 51 -4.39 3.79 -2.50
C LYS A 51 -5.78 4.34 -2.16
N ASP A 52 -6.79 3.48 -2.06
CA ASP A 52 -8.15 3.88 -1.68
C ASP A 52 -8.14 4.49 -0.27
N PHE A 53 -7.48 3.82 0.66
CA PHE A 53 -7.30 4.31 2.02
C PHE A 53 -6.56 5.64 2.09
N ALA A 54 -5.44 5.76 1.40
CA ALA A 54 -4.63 6.99 1.37
C ALA A 54 -5.40 8.21 0.85
N ARG A 55 -6.41 8.01 0.00
CA ARG A 55 -7.27 9.10 -0.52
C ARG A 55 -8.30 9.59 0.49
N GLY A 56 -8.73 8.73 1.42
CA GLY A 56 -9.82 9.01 2.36
C GLY A 56 -9.40 9.18 3.81
N CYS A 57 -8.15 8.86 4.19
CA CYS A 57 -7.71 8.84 5.58
C CYS A 57 -7.40 10.24 6.20
N GLY A 58 -7.53 11.32 5.42
CA GLY A 58 -7.28 12.68 5.89
C GLY A 58 -5.80 13.00 6.20
N ARG A 59 -4.86 12.15 5.79
CA ARG A 59 -3.42 12.36 5.96
C ARG A 59 -2.72 12.61 4.62
N ARG A 60 -1.62 13.35 4.63
CA ARG A 60 -0.71 13.38 3.48
C ARG A 60 -0.09 12.01 3.29
N ALA A 61 -0.06 11.50 2.05
CA ALA A 61 0.37 10.14 1.76
C ALA A 61 1.66 10.11 0.91
N PRO A 62 2.85 10.29 1.51
CA PRO A 62 4.09 9.95 0.86
C PRO A 62 4.07 8.50 0.39
N TRP A 63 4.44 8.26 -0.88
CA TRP A 63 4.42 6.94 -1.48
C TRP A 63 5.80 6.55 -2.00
N TYR A 64 6.25 5.34 -1.66
CA TYR A 64 7.44 4.75 -2.22
C TYR A 64 7.15 3.32 -2.68
N THR A 65 7.30 3.06 -3.97
CA THR A 65 7.24 1.72 -4.56
C THR A 65 8.66 1.18 -4.68
N VAL A 66 8.97 0.16 -3.91
CA VAL A 66 10.30 -0.47 -3.86
C VAL A 66 10.50 -1.34 -5.09
N GLY A 67 11.68 -1.24 -5.69
CA GLY A 67 12.12 -2.13 -6.76
C GLY A 67 13.23 -3.06 -6.30
N ALA A 68 13.46 -4.17 -7.01
CA ALA A 68 14.55 -5.11 -6.70
C ALA A 68 15.95 -4.46 -6.70
N SER A 69 16.11 -3.36 -7.44
CA SER A 69 17.36 -2.57 -7.47
C SER A 69 17.59 -1.72 -6.22
N ASP A 70 16.64 -1.65 -5.30
CA ASP A 70 16.69 -0.78 -4.11
C ASP A 70 17.19 -1.53 -2.86
N GLY A 71 17.80 -2.71 -3.06
CA GLY A 71 18.36 -3.52 -1.96
C GLY A 71 19.54 -2.88 -1.22
N GLU A 72 20.17 -1.85 -1.77
CA GLU A 72 21.18 -1.06 -1.09
C GLU A 72 20.52 -0.04 -0.14
N LEU A 73 20.93 -0.02 1.14
CA LEU A 73 20.37 0.84 2.17
C LEU A 73 20.33 2.33 1.75
N ARG A 74 21.42 2.82 1.17
CA ARG A 74 21.55 4.23 0.77
C ARG A 74 20.62 4.61 -0.36
N ILE A 75 20.33 3.67 -1.27
CA ILE A 75 19.35 3.86 -2.35
C ILE A 75 17.95 3.91 -1.77
N PHE A 76 17.59 2.90 -0.96
CA PHE A 76 16.29 2.83 -0.29
C PHE A 76 16.02 4.09 0.54
N PHE A 77 16.97 4.48 1.38
CA PHE A 77 16.82 5.61 2.29
C PHE A 77 16.62 6.94 1.54
N ARG A 78 17.32 7.16 0.44
CA ARG A 78 17.13 8.33 -0.42
C ARG A 78 15.72 8.40 -1.01
N TYR A 79 15.19 7.27 -1.52
CA TYR A 79 13.81 7.23 -2.02
C TYR A 79 12.79 7.44 -0.91
N LEU A 80 13.01 6.86 0.27
CA LEU A 80 12.15 7.07 1.43
C LEU A 80 12.09 8.55 1.81
N VAL A 81 13.23 9.20 1.98
CA VAL A 81 13.33 10.64 2.29
C VAL A 81 12.68 11.46 1.19
N GLU A 82 12.94 11.15 -0.08
CA GLU A 82 12.36 11.89 -1.21
C GLU A 82 10.84 11.77 -1.27
N SER A 83 10.29 10.60 -0.93
CA SER A 83 8.84 10.40 -0.87
C SER A 83 8.18 11.35 0.14
N VAL A 84 8.79 11.53 1.31
CA VAL A 84 8.32 12.47 2.35
C VAL A 84 8.52 13.91 1.93
N ARG A 85 9.69 14.24 1.36
CA ARG A 85 10.02 15.60 0.90
C ARG A 85 9.00 16.16 -0.09
N ARG A 86 8.39 15.32 -0.92
CA ARG A 86 7.33 15.74 -1.86
C ARG A 86 6.07 16.24 -1.17
N GLN A 87 5.82 15.79 0.05
CA GLN A 87 4.70 16.24 0.87
C GLN A 87 5.12 17.33 1.87
N ARG A 88 6.40 17.31 2.29
CA ARG A 88 7.02 18.26 3.21
C ARG A 88 8.36 18.73 2.62
N PRO A 89 8.40 19.81 1.84
CA PRO A 89 9.61 20.24 1.11
C PRO A 89 10.85 20.50 1.98
N GLY A 90 10.65 20.82 3.28
CA GLY A 90 11.74 21.01 4.24
C GLY A 90 12.37 19.73 4.78
N PHE A 91 11.71 18.58 4.59
CA PHE A 91 12.15 17.28 5.11
C PHE A 91 13.40 16.75 4.40
N GLY A 92 14.21 16.00 5.11
CA GLY A 92 15.35 15.25 4.57
C GLY A 92 16.67 16.02 4.61
N ARG A 93 16.75 17.14 5.31
CA ARG A 93 18.02 17.88 5.46
C ARG A 93 18.95 17.13 6.40
N GLU A 94 18.50 16.83 7.61
CA GLU A 94 19.28 16.13 8.63
C GLU A 94 19.47 14.65 8.28
N ALA A 95 18.41 13.98 7.77
CA ALA A 95 18.47 12.59 7.36
C ALA A 95 19.49 12.36 6.23
N LEU A 96 19.54 13.25 5.22
CA LEU A 96 20.54 13.13 4.14
C LEU A 96 21.93 13.57 4.57
N ALA A 97 22.07 14.49 5.53
CA ALA A 97 23.37 14.81 6.14
C ALA A 97 23.91 13.61 6.91
N SER A 98 23.09 12.92 7.69
CA SER A 98 23.44 11.68 8.39
C SER A 98 23.85 10.58 7.41
N LEU A 99 23.13 10.43 6.29
CA LEU A 99 23.49 9.49 5.23
C LEU A 99 24.88 9.79 4.63
N ALA A 100 25.22 11.07 4.46
CA ALA A 100 26.52 11.47 3.90
C ALA A 100 27.67 11.27 4.90
N ALA A 101 27.41 11.44 6.19
CA ALA A 101 28.38 11.33 7.26
C ALA A 101 28.60 9.88 7.75
N SER A 102 27.64 8.99 7.53
CA SER A 102 27.68 7.62 8.06
C SER A 102 28.74 6.77 7.39
N THR A 103 29.65 6.25 8.21
CA THR A 103 30.65 5.23 7.87
C THR A 103 30.64 4.09 8.91
N GLU A 104 29.62 4.06 9.76
CA GLU A 104 29.51 3.20 10.92
C GLU A 104 29.03 1.78 10.57
N PRO A 105 29.42 0.76 11.37
CA PRO A 105 28.96 -0.63 11.17
C PRO A 105 27.44 -0.79 11.30
N ASP A 106 26.76 0.07 12.06
CA ASP A 106 25.30 0.05 12.24
C ASP A 106 24.60 1.24 11.55
N GLU A 107 24.96 1.47 10.32
CA GLU A 107 24.37 2.56 9.48
C GLU A 107 22.84 2.50 9.45
N ALA A 108 22.23 1.30 9.43
CA ALA A 108 20.80 1.13 9.34
C ALA A 108 20.03 1.70 10.55
N SER A 109 20.53 1.44 11.77
CA SER A 109 19.91 1.98 12.99
C SER A 109 20.12 3.49 13.10
N THR A 110 21.29 3.98 12.75
CA THR A 110 21.59 5.42 12.74
C THR A 110 20.71 6.20 11.78
N LEU A 111 20.52 5.68 10.57
CA LEU A 111 19.62 6.31 9.58
C LEU A 111 18.15 6.20 9.99
N ALA A 112 17.74 5.12 10.64
CA ALA A 112 16.40 4.99 11.18
C ALA A 112 16.12 6.05 12.27
N GLU A 113 17.07 6.29 13.16
CA GLU A 113 16.95 7.32 14.21
C GLU A 113 16.95 8.74 13.62
N ALA A 114 17.81 9.04 12.67
CA ALA A 114 17.82 10.33 11.98
C ALA A 114 16.49 10.60 11.26
N PHE A 115 15.92 9.56 10.63
CA PHE A 115 14.61 9.66 9.96
C PHE A 115 13.48 9.93 10.95
N LEU A 116 13.45 9.21 12.08
CA LEU A 116 12.44 9.39 13.14
C LEU A 116 12.54 10.77 13.78
N TYR A 117 13.76 11.21 14.10
CA TYR A 117 14.01 12.52 14.66
C TYR A 117 13.49 13.63 13.74
N GLU A 118 13.82 13.58 12.45
CA GLU A 118 13.39 14.60 11.50
C GLU A 118 11.88 14.56 11.23
N LEU A 119 11.24 13.39 11.29
CA LEU A 119 9.77 13.29 11.24
C LEU A 119 9.10 14.03 12.41
N GLN A 120 9.70 13.95 13.59
CA GLN A 120 9.20 14.60 14.80
C GLN A 120 9.44 16.12 14.74
N GLU A 121 10.65 16.55 14.36
CA GLU A 121 11.04 17.96 14.33
C GLU A 121 10.37 18.77 13.20
N CYS A 122 10.18 18.16 12.03
CA CYS A 122 9.61 18.87 10.89
C CYS A 122 8.15 19.28 11.06
N GLY A 123 7.42 18.68 12.01
CA GLY A 123 6.00 19.00 12.26
C GLY A 123 5.11 18.92 11.01
N GLY A 124 3.95 19.55 11.06
CA GLY A 124 3.03 19.71 9.92
C GLY A 124 1.87 18.69 9.90
N GLU A 125 1.16 18.61 8.76
CA GLU A 125 0.00 17.74 8.62
C GLU A 125 0.35 16.26 8.83
N PRO A 126 -0.54 15.45 9.43
CA PRO A 126 -0.28 14.04 9.65
C PRO A 126 0.07 13.28 8.36
N LEU A 127 0.98 12.31 8.47
CA LEU A 127 1.48 11.51 7.36
C LEU A 127 1.01 10.06 7.43
N LEU A 128 0.69 9.49 6.27
CA LEU A 128 0.58 8.06 6.01
C LEU A 128 1.70 7.65 5.06
N LEU A 129 2.83 7.18 5.59
CA LEU A 129 3.99 6.74 4.81
C LEU A 129 3.69 5.38 4.17
N VAL A 130 3.48 5.32 2.87
CA VAL A 130 3.19 4.08 2.16
C VAL A 130 4.47 3.54 1.53
N ILE A 131 4.86 2.31 1.90
CA ILE A 131 5.97 1.57 1.29
C ILE A 131 5.40 0.34 0.60
N ASP A 132 5.32 0.39 -0.72
CA ASP A 132 4.78 -0.69 -1.54
C ASP A 132 5.88 -1.61 -2.06
N ASP A 133 5.56 -2.89 -2.17
CA ASP A 133 6.44 -3.96 -2.64
C ASP A 133 7.75 -4.15 -1.83
N LEU A 134 7.75 -3.81 -0.54
CA LEU A 134 8.94 -3.93 0.32
C LEU A 134 9.55 -5.34 0.33
N HIS A 135 8.76 -6.37 0.08
CA HIS A 135 9.21 -7.77 0.04
C HIS A 135 10.33 -8.04 -0.99
N LEU A 136 10.53 -7.16 -1.97
CA LEU A 136 11.56 -7.30 -3.00
C LEU A 136 12.99 -7.12 -2.46
N ILE A 137 13.12 -6.61 -1.24
CA ILE A 137 14.42 -6.33 -0.60
C ILE A 137 14.55 -6.96 0.80
N TYR A 138 13.69 -7.93 1.14
CA TYR A 138 13.73 -8.57 2.47
C TYR A 138 15.02 -9.33 2.78
N ASP A 139 15.77 -9.72 1.75
CA ASP A 139 17.04 -10.42 1.90
C ASP A 139 18.22 -9.48 2.23
N ALA A 140 18.00 -8.15 2.18
CA ALA A 140 19.03 -7.19 2.54
C ALA A 140 19.21 -7.13 4.07
N GLU A 141 20.43 -7.31 4.55
CA GLU A 141 20.75 -7.42 5.99
C GLU A 141 20.31 -6.22 6.83
N TRP A 142 20.30 -5.04 6.24
CA TRP A 142 19.89 -3.79 6.89
C TRP A 142 18.37 -3.66 7.12
N VAL A 143 17.54 -4.45 6.43
CA VAL A 143 16.07 -4.33 6.52
C VAL A 143 15.59 -4.59 7.93
N VAL A 144 16.09 -5.63 8.58
CA VAL A 144 15.71 -5.97 9.96
C VAL A 144 16.09 -4.88 10.96
N PRO A 145 17.35 -4.43 11.07
CA PRO A 145 17.70 -3.37 12.02
C PRO A 145 16.96 -2.06 11.75
N PHE A 146 16.79 -1.65 10.49
CA PHE A 146 16.07 -0.43 10.12
C PHE A 146 14.60 -0.46 10.55
N PHE A 147 13.83 -1.45 10.08
CA PHE A 147 12.39 -1.52 10.34
C PHE A 147 12.06 -1.89 11.80
N ARG A 148 12.93 -2.64 12.46
CA ARG A 148 12.81 -2.90 13.91
C ARG A 148 12.86 -1.62 14.73
N ARG A 149 13.59 -0.61 14.24
CA ARG A 149 13.68 0.71 14.88
C ARG A 149 12.51 1.61 14.47
N VAL A 150 12.22 1.70 13.18
CA VAL A 150 11.24 2.65 12.64
C VAL A 150 9.80 2.28 13.01
N LEU A 151 9.36 1.04 12.73
CA LEU A 151 7.94 0.70 12.83
C LEU A 151 7.30 0.95 14.21
N PRO A 152 7.95 0.63 15.36
CA PRO A 152 7.34 0.84 16.68
C PRO A 152 7.52 2.25 17.24
N LEU A 153 8.38 3.08 16.65
CA LEU A 153 8.82 4.36 17.22
C LEU A 153 8.40 5.58 16.40
N LEU A 154 7.51 5.39 15.41
CA LEU A 154 6.97 6.51 14.65
C LEU A 154 6.26 7.52 15.58
N PRO A 155 6.45 8.83 15.35
CA PRO A 155 5.72 9.85 16.10
C PRO A 155 4.21 9.78 15.81
N PRO A 156 3.33 10.30 16.70
CA PRO A 156 1.86 10.19 16.56
C PRO A 156 1.31 10.75 15.25
N GLU A 157 1.98 11.74 14.67
CA GLU A 157 1.59 12.37 13.40
C GLU A 157 1.97 11.52 12.18
N ALA A 158 2.74 10.45 12.35
CA ALA A 158 3.18 9.58 11.27
C ALA A 158 2.71 8.14 11.49
N HIS A 159 2.16 7.54 10.44
CA HIS A 159 1.82 6.12 10.39
C HIS A 159 2.46 5.48 9.18
N MET A 160 3.07 4.30 9.35
CA MET A 160 3.68 3.60 8.22
C MET A 160 2.82 2.44 7.75
N LEU A 161 2.47 2.45 6.48
CA LEU A 161 1.74 1.38 5.80
C LEU A 161 2.69 0.61 4.89
N VAL A 162 3.04 -0.59 5.31
CA VAL A 162 3.95 -1.50 4.57
C VAL A 162 3.16 -2.52 3.79
N ILE A 163 3.46 -2.68 2.51
CA ILE A 163 2.81 -3.63 1.61
C ILE A 163 3.84 -4.64 1.10
N GLY A 164 3.50 -5.93 1.19
CA GLY A 164 4.38 -7.00 0.73
C GLY A 164 3.65 -8.28 0.34
N ARG A 165 4.38 -9.25 -0.18
CA ARG A 165 3.84 -10.60 -0.45
C ARG A 165 3.90 -11.51 0.77
N SER A 166 4.81 -11.22 1.68
CA SER A 166 5.00 -11.90 2.96
C SER A 166 5.18 -10.88 4.08
N LEU A 167 5.18 -11.34 5.31
CA LEU A 167 5.50 -10.51 6.47
C LEU A 167 6.93 -10.00 6.38
N PRO A 168 7.19 -8.74 6.77
CA PRO A 168 8.55 -8.25 6.89
C PRO A 168 9.35 -9.09 7.90
N PRO A 169 10.66 -9.27 7.70
CA PRO A 169 11.54 -10.08 8.57
C PRO A 169 11.83 -9.34 9.89
N THR A 170 10.82 -8.79 10.51
CA THR A 170 10.86 -8.08 11.81
C THR A 170 10.01 -8.85 12.82
N PRO A 171 10.15 -8.62 14.13
CA PRO A 171 9.37 -9.35 15.12
C PRO A 171 7.89 -8.90 15.17
N VAL A 172 7.18 -9.08 14.04
CA VAL A 172 5.76 -8.71 13.85
C VAL A 172 4.86 -9.20 14.98
N TRP A 173 5.08 -10.44 15.47
CA TRP A 173 4.30 -11.01 16.57
C TRP A 173 4.43 -10.18 17.85
N ARG A 174 5.63 -9.69 18.18
CA ARG A 174 5.89 -8.84 19.35
C ARG A 174 5.21 -7.49 19.22
N MET A 175 5.23 -6.91 18.02
CA MET A 175 4.58 -5.63 17.74
C MET A 175 3.05 -5.75 17.82
N ARG A 176 2.49 -6.84 17.32
CA ARG A 176 1.05 -7.13 17.47
C ARG A 176 0.66 -7.30 18.95
N SER A 177 1.44 -8.06 19.72
CA SER A 177 1.18 -8.24 21.16
C SER A 177 1.23 -6.92 21.94
N LYS A 178 2.02 -5.96 21.49
CA LYS A 178 2.11 -4.61 22.05
C LYS A 178 1.10 -3.63 21.46
N GLN A 179 0.26 -4.07 20.55
CA GLN A 179 -0.71 -3.23 19.83
C GLN A 179 -0.06 -2.04 19.09
N THR A 180 1.18 -2.21 18.61
CA THR A 180 1.87 -1.19 17.82
C THR A 180 1.80 -1.47 16.32
N LEU A 181 1.26 -2.64 15.91
CA LEU A 181 1.14 -3.01 14.50
C LEU A 181 -0.21 -3.67 14.21
N CYS A 182 -0.91 -3.12 13.23
CA CYS A 182 -2.08 -3.71 12.60
C CYS A 182 -1.65 -4.62 11.43
N LEU A 183 -2.31 -5.77 11.25
CA LEU A 183 -2.04 -6.70 10.16
C LEU A 183 -3.32 -6.98 9.36
N VAL A 184 -3.26 -6.70 8.06
CA VAL A 184 -4.26 -7.14 7.07
C VAL A 184 -3.61 -8.23 6.23
N ASP A 185 -4.01 -9.47 6.45
CA ASP A 185 -3.46 -10.63 5.77
C ASP A 185 -4.23 -11.00 4.48
N GLU A 186 -3.76 -12.04 3.78
CA GLU A 186 -4.38 -12.51 2.55
C GLU A 186 -5.82 -12.99 2.75
N ALA A 187 -6.14 -13.60 3.89
CA ALA A 187 -7.49 -14.06 4.17
C ALA A 187 -8.47 -12.88 4.28
N ALA A 188 -8.05 -11.82 4.98
CA ALA A 188 -8.83 -10.58 5.06
C ALA A 188 -8.99 -9.92 3.68
N LEU A 189 -8.00 -10.03 2.79
CA LEU A 189 -8.03 -9.45 1.44
C LEU A 189 -8.95 -10.19 0.46
N ALA A 190 -9.44 -11.38 0.76
CA ALA A 190 -10.39 -12.06 -0.10
C ALA A 190 -11.69 -11.26 -0.23
N PHE A 191 -12.22 -11.17 -1.45
CA PHE A 191 -13.50 -10.52 -1.71
C PHE A 191 -14.64 -11.29 -1.04
N THR A 192 -15.51 -10.57 -0.34
CA THR A 192 -16.77 -11.12 0.15
C THR A 192 -17.79 -11.25 -0.98
N PRO A 193 -18.86 -12.04 -0.81
CA PRO A 193 -19.94 -12.11 -1.80
C PRO A 193 -20.55 -10.76 -2.18
N GLN A 194 -20.69 -9.86 -1.21
CA GLN A 194 -21.19 -8.51 -1.43
C GLN A 194 -20.19 -7.69 -2.25
N GLU A 195 -18.91 -7.64 -1.86
CA GLU A 195 -17.85 -6.91 -2.58
C GLU A 195 -17.71 -7.44 -4.03
N ALA A 196 -17.83 -8.76 -4.23
CA ALA A 196 -17.83 -9.36 -5.57
C ALA A 196 -19.04 -8.93 -6.40
N SER A 197 -20.23 -8.89 -5.80
CA SER A 197 -21.45 -8.41 -6.48
C SER A 197 -21.33 -6.95 -6.91
N GLU A 198 -20.78 -6.09 -6.06
CA GLU A 198 -20.52 -4.67 -6.38
C GLU A 198 -19.52 -4.53 -7.52
N LEU A 199 -18.43 -5.34 -7.51
CA LEU A 199 -17.45 -5.36 -8.59
C LEU A 199 -18.11 -5.77 -9.92
N PHE A 200 -18.92 -6.82 -9.93
CA PHE A 200 -19.59 -7.32 -11.13
C PHE A 200 -20.64 -6.33 -11.63
N ALA A 201 -21.40 -5.70 -10.73
CA ALA A 201 -22.32 -4.64 -11.07
C ALA A 201 -21.65 -3.47 -11.78
N SER A 202 -20.40 -3.12 -11.40
CA SER A 202 -19.60 -2.09 -12.08
C SER A 202 -19.22 -2.44 -13.53
N TYR A 203 -19.39 -3.70 -13.92
CA TYR A 203 -19.23 -4.21 -15.30
C TYR A 203 -20.58 -4.49 -15.99
N GLY A 204 -21.71 -4.17 -15.35
CA GLY A 204 -23.04 -4.48 -15.87
C GLY A 204 -23.43 -5.97 -15.75
N LEU A 205 -22.74 -6.73 -14.89
CA LEU A 205 -22.98 -8.16 -14.68
C LEU A 205 -23.80 -8.40 -13.40
N GLY A 206 -24.50 -9.53 -13.36
CA GLY A 206 -25.40 -9.86 -12.25
C GLY A 206 -24.72 -10.61 -11.10
N GLY A 207 -25.46 -10.78 -10.00
CA GLY A 207 -24.97 -11.49 -8.81
C GLY A 207 -24.74 -13.01 -9.03
N ARG A 208 -25.36 -13.59 -10.06
CA ARG A 208 -25.15 -15.00 -10.42
C ARG A 208 -23.73 -15.24 -10.94
N GLU A 209 -23.30 -14.39 -11.85
CA GLU A 209 -21.95 -14.40 -12.41
C GLU A 209 -20.91 -14.08 -11.32
N ALA A 210 -21.20 -13.13 -10.44
CA ALA A 210 -20.35 -12.78 -9.31
C ALA A 210 -20.11 -13.98 -8.38
N ARG A 211 -21.17 -14.74 -8.06
CA ARG A 211 -21.07 -15.92 -7.21
C ARG A 211 -20.23 -17.01 -7.86
N ALA A 212 -20.50 -17.35 -9.12
CA ALA A 212 -19.73 -18.37 -9.85
C ALA A 212 -18.24 -17.99 -9.94
N ALA A 213 -17.93 -16.74 -10.21
CA ALA A 213 -16.57 -16.25 -10.26
C ALA A 213 -15.90 -16.27 -8.87
N LEU A 214 -16.61 -15.93 -7.80
CA LEU A 214 -16.10 -15.95 -6.44
C LEU A 214 -15.69 -17.36 -6.01
N GLU A 215 -16.51 -18.38 -6.31
CA GLU A 215 -16.21 -19.78 -6.03
C GLU A 215 -14.93 -20.25 -6.75
N GLN A 216 -14.78 -19.89 -8.04
CA GLN A 216 -13.62 -20.27 -8.84
C GLN A 216 -12.33 -19.54 -8.45
N THR A 217 -12.44 -18.29 -8.02
CA THR A 217 -11.28 -17.41 -7.75
C THR A 217 -10.92 -17.34 -6.27
N GLN A 218 -11.75 -17.92 -5.39
CA GLN A 218 -11.60 -17.82 -3.93
C GLN A 218 -11.47 -16.36 -3.47
N GLY A 219 -12.16 -15.44 -4.12
CA GLY A 219 -12.15 -14.02 -3.78
C GLY A 219 -10.88 -13.24 -4.18
N ARG A 220 -10.02 -13.79 -5.03
CA ARG A 220 -8.80 -13.11 -5.46
C ARG A 220 -9.12 -11.95 -6.42
N ALA A 221 -8.78 -10.72 -6.00
CA ALA A 221 -9.15 -9.47 -6.68
C ALA A 221 -8.84 -9.44 -8.18
N ALA A 222 -7.59 -9.74 -8.58
CA ALA A 222 -7.17 -9.71 -9.98
C ALA A 222 -7.87 -10.78 -10.84
N ALA A 223 -8.17 -11.94 -10.26
CA ALA A 223 -8.88 -13.01 -10.96
C ALA A 223 -10.36 -12.66 -11.15
N LEU A 224 -11.01 -12.08 -10.13
CA LEU A 224 -12.37 -11.56 -10.22
C LEU A 224 -12.49 -10.45 -11.25
N ASP A 225 -11.60 -9.47 -11.22
CA ASP A 225 -11.59 -8.37 -12.18
C ASP A 225 -11.36 -8.87 -13.63
N ALA A 226 -10.42 -9.80 -13.84
CA ALA A 226 -10.18 -10.40 -15.14
C ALA A 226 -11.39 -11.22 -15.65
N TRP A 227 -12.09 -11.89 -14.74
CA TRP A 227 -13.31 -12.64 -15.06
C TRP A 227 -14.45 -11.67 -15.48
N ALA A 228 -14.66 -10.62 -14.69
CA ALA A 228 -15.69 -9.62 -14.95
C ALA A 228 -15.46 -8.87 -16.28
N ARG A 229 -14.22 -8.51 -16.58
CA ARG A 229 -13.86 -7.90 -17.88
C ARG A 229 -14.19 -8.78 -19.08
N ARG A 230 -13.86 -10.08 -18.99
CA ARG A 230 -14.14 -11.02 -20.08
C ARG A 230 -15.64 -11.21 -20.28
N ALA A 231 -16.40 -11.36 -19.20
CA ALA A 231 -17.84 -11.55 -19.27
C ALA A 231 -18.56 -10.28 -19.72
N GLY A 232 -18.18 -9.11 -19.23
CA GLY A 232 -18.77 -7.81 -19.60
C GLY A 232 -18.44 -7.37 -21.03
N GLY A 233 -17.25 -7.74 -21.57
CA GLY A 233 -16.88 -7.49 -22.96
C GLY A 233 -17.55 -8.44 -23.99
N ALA A 234 -18.14 -9.54 -23.51
CA ALA A 234 -18.87 -10.51 -24.33
C ALA A 234 -20.37 -10.20 -24.45
N ALA A 235 -20.88 -9.13 -23.85
CA ALA A 235 -22.29 -8.72 -24.01
C ALA A 235 -22.51 -8.27 -25.47
N PRO A 236 -23.46 -8.86 -26.22
CA PRO A 236 -23.71 -8.52 -27.60
C PRO A 236 -24.14 -7.05 -27.69
N GLY A 237 -23.46 -6.30 -28.56
CA GLY A 237 -23.82 -4.93 -28.88
C GLY A 237 -25.30 -4.85 -29.22
N GLY A 238 -26.03 -3.98 -28.52
CA GLY A 238 -27.46 -3.77 -28.73
C GLY A 238 -27.77 -3.54 -30.20
N ALA A 239 -28.56 -4.43 -30.75
CA ALA A 239 -29.15 -4.25 -32.07
C ALA A 239 -29.94 -2.93 -32.08
N HIS A 240 -29.43 -1.95 -32.82
CA HIS A 240 -30.21 -0.78 -33.20
C HIS A 240 -31.46 -1.28 -34.00
N ALA A 241 -32.59 -1.36 -33.34
CA ALA A 241 -33.86 -1.47 -34.04
C ALA A 241 -34.08 -0.16 -34.79
N GLN A 242 -33.78 -0.18 -36.09
CA GLN A 242 -34.27 0.83 -37.00
C GLN A 242 -35.81 0.63 -37.13
N ALA A 243 -36.57 1.50 -36.48
CA ALA A 243 -37.97 1.62 -36.75
C ALA A 243 -38.14 2.25 -38.13
N HIS A 244 -38.51 1.43 -39.13
CA HIS A 244 -39.08 1.89 -40.37
C HIS A 244 -40.49 2.43 -40.10
N ALA A 245 -40.70 3.71 -40.31
CA ALA A 245 -42.04 4.28 -40.48
C ALA A 245 -42.58 3.99 -41.88
N PRO A 246 -43.80 3.52 -42.05
CA PRO A 246 -44.46 3.49 -43.37
C PRO A 246 -45.08 4.84 -43.71
N ALA A 247 -45.13 5.11 -45.01
CA ALA A 247 -45.67 6.27 -45.70
C ALA A 247 -47.13 6.67 -45.36
#